data_1cc68e2755b938c1da48b2d73deb7075
#
_entry.id   1cc68e2755b938c1da48b2d73deb7075
#
_cell.length_a   1.000
_cell.length_b   1.000
_cell.length_c   1.000
_cell.angle_alpha   90.00
_cell.angle_beta   90.00
_cell.angle_gamma   90.00
#
_symmetry.space_group_name_H-M   'P 1'
#
loop_
_entity.id
_entity.type
_entity.pdbx_description
1 polymer ?
#
loop_
_entity_poly.entity_id
_entity_poly.type
_entity_poly.pdbx_seq_one_letter_code
_entity_poly.pdbx_strand_id
1 'polypeptide(L)'
;MKITRYIGFFSLFLIVFIFSIFFINLFEESKVNFPERNLPSGEIKTFEGNILDVNFLKKNELSLLNVWATWCINCKLEHGFLMAKKTEGWNIVGLNYKDDLEKAFKWLDQYGNPYSVNLYDQDGEYGFSLGVSGAPETYLLKED
;
A
#
# COMPACT_ATOMS: atom_id res chain seq x y z
N MET A 1 43.01 44.60 7.97
CA MET A 1 43.05 43.54 6.92
C MET A 1 42.98 42.10 7.44
N LYS A 2 43.26 41.77 8.70
CA LYS A 2 43.11 40.38 9.25
C LYS A 2 41.68 40.03 9.69
N ILE A 3 40.93 40.98 10.24
CA ILE A 3 39.58 40.78 10.80
C ILE A 3 38.56 40.39 9.72
N THR A 4 38.60 41.04 8.57
CA THR A 4 37.69 40.74 7.42
C THR A 4 37.85 39.31 6.89
N ARG A 5 39.06 38.77 6.98
CA ARG A 5 39.35 37.38 6.55
C ARG A 5 38.73 36.36 7.49
N TYR A 6 38.72 36.61 8.79
CA TYR A 6 38.09 35.73 9.78
C TYR A 6 36.56 35.78 9.72
N ILE A 7 35.99 36.96 9.40
CA ILE A 7 34.53 37.10 9.19
C ILE A 7 34.07 36.25 8.01
N GLY A 8 34.85 36.23 6.89
CA GLY A 8 34.53 35.39 5.74
C GLY A 8 34.55 33.88 6.05
N PHE A 9 35.56 33.44 6.80
CA PHE A 9 35.62 32.03 7.21
C PHE A 9 34.51 31.66 8.18
N PHE A 10 34.12 32.52 9.10
CA PHE A 10 33.03 32.29 10.04
C PHE A 10 31.67 32.25 9.33
N SER A 11 31.44 33.12 8.35
CA SER A 11 30.19 33.11 7.56
C SER A 11 30.07 31.83 6.71
N LEU A 12 31.17 31.39 6.10
CA LEU A 12 31.19 30.15 5.32
C LEU A 12 30.91 28.93 6.22
N PHE A 13 31.52 28.88 7.39
CA PHE A 13 31.29 27.82 8.37
C PHE A 13 29.83 27.78 8.85
N LEU A 14 29.23 28.93 9.10
CA LEU A 14 27.84 29.07 9.49
C LEU A 14 26.89 28.56 8.40
N ILE A 15 27.15 28.92 7.15
CA ILE A 15 26.36 28.46 5.99
C ILE A 15 26.44 26.95 5.87
N VAL A 16 27.63 26.36 5.92
CA VAL A 16 27.83 24.90 5.84
C VAL A 16 27.11 24.19 7.01
N PHE A 17 27.19 24.76 8.20
CA PHE A 17 26.52 24.21 9.41
C PHE A 17 25.00 24.23 9.26
N ILE A 18 24.41 25.34 8.79
CA ILE A 18 22.97 25.45 8.52
C ILE A 18 22.55 24.45 7.44
N PHE A 19 23.34 24.33 6.36
CA PHE A 19 23.09 23.37 5.30
C PHE A 19 23.15 21.92 5.80
N SER A 20 24.10 21.60 6.68
CA SER A 20 24.21 20.27 7.29
C SER A 20 22.99 19.93 8.14
N ILE A 21 22.52 20.86 8.97
CA ILE A 21 21.31 20.65 9.79
C ILE A 21 20.09 20.48 8.87
N PHE A 22 19.96 21.30 7.83
CA PHE A 22 18.88 21.19 6.86
C PHE A 22 18.89 19.81 6.16
N PHE A 23 20.06 19.33 5.73
CA PHE A 23 20.21 18.02 5.12
C PHE A 23 19.89 16.88 6.09
N ILE A 24 20.35 16.96 7.35
CA ILE A 24 20.02 15.95 8.37
C ILE A 24 18.51 15.88 8.57
N ASN A 25 17.82 17.01 8.68
CA ASN A 25 16.36 17.06 8.83
C ASN A 25 15.60 16.54 7.58
N LEU A 26 16.16 16.72 6.37
CA LEU A 26 15.58 16.17 5.14
C LEU A 26 15.67 14.63 5.07
N PHE A 27 16.73 14.06 5.65
CA PHE A 27 16.95 12.61 5.66
C PHE A 27 16.49 11.94 6.97
N GLU A 28 15.95 12.70 7.92
CA GLU A 28 15.26 12.10 9.05
C GLU A 28 14.00 11.42 8.49
N GLU A 29 14.05 10.09 8.40
CA GLU A 29 12.92 9.27 7.96
C GLU A 29 11.70 9.64 8.78
N SER A 30 10.73 10.25 8.14
CA SER A 30 9.43 10.48 8.74
C SER A 30 8.91 9.12 9.19
N LYS A 31 8.87 8.86 10.49
CA LYS A 31 8.19 7.69 11.03
C LYS A 31 6.73 7.79 10.61
N VAL A 32 6.41 7.17 9.47
CA VAL A 32 5.04 7.10 8.99
C VAL A 32 4.28 6.25 9.99
N ASN A 33 3.47 6.91 10.80
CA ASN A 33 2.62 6.23 11.76
C ASN A 33 1.37 5.79 11.02
N PHE A 34 1.32 4.52 10.60
CA PHE A 34 0.14 3.94 9.98
C PHE A 34 -0.94 3.75 11.05
N PRO A 35 -2.16 4.29 10.87
CA PRO A 35 -3.24 4.06 11.81
C PRO A 35 -3.59 2.57 11.82
N GLU A 36 -3.45 1.93 12.98
CA GLU A 36 -3.92 0.56 13.15
C GLU A 36 -5.44 0.56 13.19
N ARG A 37 -6.04 -0.39 12.48
CA ARG A 37 -7.49 -0.60 12.44
C ARG A 37 -7.79 -2.07 12.56
N ASN A 38 -8.87 -2.41 13.28
CA ASN A 38 -9.37 -3.76 13.30
C ASN A 38 -9.99 -4.11 11.94
N LEU A 39 -9.70 -5.32 11.46
CA LEU A 39 -10.33 -5.83 10.27
C LEU A 39 -11.83 -6.05 10.54
N PRO A 40 -12.75 -5.51 9.73
CA PRO A 40 -14.18 -5.74 9.89
C PRO A 40 -14.49 -7.24 9.80
N SER A 41 -15.37 -7.74 10.67
CA SER A 41 -15.90 -9.10 10.55
C SER A 41 -16.95 -9.16 9.44
N GLY A 42 -17.11 -10.33 8.83
CA GLY A 42 -18.11 -10.55 7.80
C GLY A 42 -17.74 -11.68 6.86
N GLU A 43 -18.60 -11.87 5.88
CA GLU A 43 -18.41 -12.82 4.79
C GLU A 43 -18.21 -12.07 3.47
N ILE A 44 -17.37 -12.60 2.62
CA ILE A 44 -17.11 -12.03 1.30
C ILE A 44 -16.99 -13.13 0.25
N LYS A 45 -17.45 -12.85 -0.96
CA LYS A 45 -17.33 -13.78 -2.09
C LYS A 45 -15.92 -13.74 -2.68
N THR A 46 -15.48 -14.91 -3.14
CA THR A 46 -14.30 -14.99 -4.01
C THR A 46 -14.73 -14.88 -5.48
N PHE A 47 -13.76 -14.75 -6.36
CA PHE A 47 -13.98 -14.79 -7.82
C PHE A 47 -14.61 -16.10 -8.29
N GLU A 48 -14.34 -17.20 -7.61
CA GLU A 48 -14.90 -18.54 -7.88
C GLU A 48 -16.32 -18.71 -7.32
N GLY A 49 -16.84 -17.69 -6.62
CA GLY A 49 -18.19 -17.70 -6.03
C GLY A 49 -18.27 -18.33 -4.63
N ASN A 50 -17.15 -18.74 -4.05
CA ASN A 50 -17.11 -19.23 -2.67
C ASN A 50 -17.33 -18.09 -1.69
N ILE A 51 -17.99 -18.37 -0.57
CA ILE A 51 -18.14 -17.43 0.54
C ILE A 51 -17.07 -17.75 1.59
N LEU A 52 -16.26 -16.74 1.94
CA LEU A 52 -15.24 -16.84 2.96
C LEU A 52 -15.54 -15.90 4.12
N ASP A 53 -15.36 -16.40 5.35
CA ASP A 53 -15.27 -15.55 6.53
C ASP A 53 -13.95 -14.79 6.48
N VAL A 54 -14.01 -13.46 6.54
CA VAL A 54 -12.81 -12.58 6.45
C VAL A 54 -11.80 -12.81 7.58
N ASN A 55 -12.18 -13.52 8.65
CA ASN A 55 -11.23 -13.91 9.69
C ASN A 55 -10.09 -14.81 9.17
N PHE A 56 -10.21 -15.40 7.96
CA PHE A 56 -9.10 -16.12 7.36
C PHE A 56 -7.89 -15.20 7.10
N LEU A 57 -8.12 -13.91 6.89
CA LEU A 57 -7.07 -12.91 6.68
C LEU A 57 -6.19 -12.70 7.93
N LYS A 58 -6.72 -13.00 9.12
CA LYS A 58 -6.02 -12.88 10.40
C LYS A 58 -5.10 -14.07 10.71
N LYS A 59 -5.20 -15.16 9.95
CA LYS A 59 -4.47 -16.40 10.22
C LYS A 59 -3.03 -16.43 9.65
N ASN A 60 -2.64 -15.42 8.91
CA ASN A 60 -1.31 -15.35 8.30
C ASN A 60 -0.45 -14.36 9.09
N GLU A 61 0.78 -14.75 9.42
CA GLU A 61 1.71 -13.94 10.21
C GLU A 61 1.90 -12.53 9.63
N LEU A 62 2.01 -12.43 8.31
CA LEU A 62 2.11 -11.16 7.60
C LEU A 62 1.57 -11.31 6.18
N SER A 63 0.60 -10.48 5.82
CA SER A 63 0.03 -10.48 4.46
C SER A 63 -0.39 -9.08 4.04
N LEU A 64 -0.60 -8.90 2.75
CA LEU A 64 -1.13 -7.67 2.16
C LEU A 64 -2.56 -7.88 1.70
N LEU A 65 -3.44 -6.93 2.00
CA LEU A 65 -4.75 -6.81 1.37
C LEU A 65 -4.70 -5.60 0.45
N ASN A 66 -4.74 -5.85 -0.85
CA ASN A 66 -4.72 -4.80 -1.87
C ASN A 66 -6.12 -4.60 -2.45
N VAL A 67 -6.62 -3.39 -2.34
CA VAL A 67 -7.88 -2.94 -2.93
C VAL A 67 -7.62 -2.44 -4.34
N TRP A 68 -8.27 -3.03 -5.32
CA TRP A 68 -8.01 -2.74 -6.72
C TRP A 68 -9.27 -2.83 -7.58
N ALA A 69 -9.20 -2.29 -8.80
CA ALA A 69 -10.27 -2.41 -9.78
C ALA A 69 -9.74 -2.22 -11.21
N THR A 70 -10.47 -2.73 -12.19
CA THR A 70 -10.11 -2.58 -13.63
C THR A 70 -10.20 -1.14 -14.11
N TRP A 71 -11.09 -0.34 -13.54
CA TRP A 71 -11.26 1.08 -13.84
C TRP A 71 -10.17 1.98 -13.21
N CYS A 72 -9.34 1.43 -12.31
CA CYS A 72 -8.34 2.17 -11.56
C CYS A 72 -7.01 2.24 -12.31
N ILE A 73 -6.67 3.41 -12.84
CA ILE A 73 -5.42 3.60 -13.61
C ILE A 73 -4.16 3.44 -12.75
N ASN A 74 -4.21 3.88 -11.49
CA ASN A 74 -3.09 3.75 -10.56
C ASN A 74 -2.86 2.29 -10.14
N CYS A 75 -3.93 1.48 -10.08
CA CYS A 75 -3.80 0.04 -9.83
C CYS A 75 -2.98 -0.63 -10.94
N LYS A 76 -3.15 -0.19 -12.19
CA LYS A 76 -2.34 -0.68 -13.30
C LYS A 76 -0.87 -0.28 -13.17
N LEU A 77 -0.59 0.92 -12.68
CA LEU A 77 0.79 1.39 -12.48
C LEU A 77 1.52 0.62 -11.37
N GLU A 78 0.84 0.30 -10.27
CA GLU A 78 1.44 -0.44 -9.16
C GLU A 78 1.49 -1.96 -9.37
N HIS A 79 0.75 -2.49 -10.37
CA HIS A 79 0.60 -3.93 -10.58
C HIS A 79 1.92 -4.68 -10.72
N GLY A 80 2.87 -4.10 -11.45
CA GLY A 80 4.21 -4.67 -11.60
C GLY A 80 4.96 -4.82 -10.26
N PHE A 81 4.74 -3.89 -9.33
CA PHE A 81 5.30 -3.98 -7.98
C PHE A 81 4.66 -5.14 -7.20
N LEU A 82 3.34 -5.32 -7.27
CA LEU A 82 2.64 -6.43 -6.63
C LEU A 82 3.10 -7.78 -7.19
N MET A 83 3.30 -7.88 -8.50
CA MET A 83 3.85 -9.08 -9.15
C MET A 83 5.26 -9.41 -8.64
N ALA A 84 6.12 -8.40 -8.46
CA ALA A 84 7.44 -8.58 -7.89
C ALA A 84 7.36 -9.06 -6.43
N LYS A 85 6.49 -8.46 -5.62
CA LYS A 85 6.27 -8.88 -4.22
C LYS A 85 5.76 -10.32 -4.10
N LYS A 86 4.88 -10.74 -5.00
CA LYS A 86 4.49 -12.16 -5.09
C LYS A 86 5.70 -13.07 -5.32
N THR A 87 6.61 -12.72 -6.24
CA THR A 87 7.80 -13.53 -6.51
C THR A 87 8.79 -13.55 -5.34
N GLU A 88 8.77 -12.51 -4.48
CA GLU A 88 9.52 -12.47 -3.22
C GLU A 88 8.87 -13.33 -2.11
N GLY A 89 7.71 -13.94 -2.37
CA GLY A 89 7.03 -14.82 -1.43
C GLY A 89 5.98 -14.14 -0.54
N TRP A 90 5.63 -12.88 -0.82
CA TRP A 90 4.58 -12.20 -0.08
C TRP A 90 3.20 -12.83 -0.35
N ASN A 91 2.43 -13.04 0.71
CA ASN A 91 1.03 -13.40 0.60
C ASN A 91 0.22 -12.13 0.35
N ILE A 92 -0.41 -12.04 -0.83
CA ILE A 92 -1.19 -10.88 -1.24
C ILE A 92 -2.61 -11.33 -1.54
N VAL A 93 -3.59 -10.74 -0.86
CA VAL A 93 -5.01 -10.95 -1.12
C VAL A 93 -5.55 -9.74 -1.89
N GLY A 94 -6.24 -9.98 -2.99
CA GLY A 94 -6.87 -8.93 -3.79
C GLY A 94 -8.31 -8.71 -3.37
N LEU A 95 -8.70 -7.47 -3.09
CA LEU A 95 -10.09 -7.05 -2.93
C LEU A 95 -10.50 -6.25 -4.17
N ASN A 96 -11.20 -6.90 -5.09
CA ASN A 96 -11.73 -6.24 -6.28
C ASN A 96 -12.97 -5.43 -5.89
N TYR A 97 -12.86 -4.12 -5.97
CA TYR A 97 -13.77 -3.14 -5.37
C TYR A 97 -14.61 -2.44 -6.43
N LYS A 98 -15.94 -2.58 -6.32
CA LYS A 98 -16.92 -1.91 -7.21
C LYS A 98 -16.60 -2.09 -8.68
N ASP A 99 -16.41 -3.32 -9.10
CA ASP A 99 -15.94 -3.67 -10.44
C ASP A 99 -16.82 -4.74 -11.09
N ASP A 100 -16.59 -4.98 -12.36
CA ASP A 100 -17.21 -6.04 -13.14
C ASP A 100 -16.33 -7.30 -13.07
N LEU A 101 -16.91 -8.41 -12.65
CA LEU A 101 -16.18 -9.65 -12.43
C LEU A 101 -15.53 -10.18 -13.71
N GLU A 102 -16.23 -10.10 -14.86
CA GLU A 102 -15.71 -10.58 -16.14
C GLU A 102 -14.53 -9.74 -16.61
N LYS A 103 -14.61 -8.41 -16.43
CA LYS A 103 -13.48 -7.52 -16.71
C LYS A 103 -12.30 -7.79 -15.80
N ALA A 104 -12.56 -8.04 -14.51
CA ALA A 104 -11.52 -8.35 -13.54
C ALA A 104 -10.78 -9.64 -13.91
N PHE A 105 -11.47 -10.70 -14.30
CA PHE A 105 -10.85 -11.93 -14.81
C PHE A 105 -9.98 -11.67 -16.03
N LYS A 106 -10.49 -10.97 -17.05
CA LYS A 106 -9.75 -10.64 -18.28
C LYS A 106 -8.50 -9.81 -17.97
N TRP A 107 -8.61 -8.89 -17.00
CA TRP A 107 -7.52 -8.04 -16.58
C TRP A 107 -6.39 -8.86 -15.94
N LEU A 108 -6.73 -9.76 -15.01
CA LEU A 108 -5.75 -10.64 -14.37
C LEU A 108 -5.14 -11.66 -15.35
N ASP A 109 -5.89 -12.14 -16.31
CA ASP A 109 -5.39 -13.01 -17.38
C ASP A 109 -4.37 -12.27 -18.27
N GLN A 110 -4.65 -11.01 -18.59
CA GLN A 110 -3.79 -10.19 -19.44
C GLN A 110 -2.50 -9.73 -18.75
N TYR A 111 -2.57 -9.32 -17.48
CA TYR A 111 -1.44 -8.69 -16.77
C TYR A 111 -0.78 -9.59 -15.72
N GLY A 112 -1.33 -10.79 -15.53
CA GLY A 112 -0.91 -11.70 -14.45
C GLY A 112 -1.72 -11.49 -13.17
N ASN A 113 -1.74 -12.50 -12.31
CA ASN A 113 -2.44 -12.45 -11.02
C ASN A 113 -1.45 -12.48 -9.85
N PRO A 114 -1.26 -11.36 -9.12
CA PRO A 114 -0.38 -11.32 -7.96
C PRO A 114 -1.00 -11.95 -6.71
N TYR A 115 -2.31 -12.15 -6.70
CA TYR A 115 -3.09 -12.50 -5.52
C TYR A 115 -3.14 -14.00 -5.27
N SER A 116 -3.05 -14.40 -4.01
CA SER A 116 -3.28 -15.78 -3.54
C SER A 116 -4.78 -16.10 -3.48
N VAL A 117 -5.58 -15.08 -3.17
CA VAL A 117 -7.05 -15.13 -3.14
C VAL A 117 -7.58 -13.84 -3.77
N ASN A 118 -8.59 -13.98 -4.65
CA ASN A 118 -9.30 -12.83 -5.21
C ASN A 118 -10.67 -12.72 -4.56
N LEU A 119 -10.87 -11.68 -3.77
CA LEU A 119 -12.15 -11.34 -3.16
C LEU A 119 -12.93 -10.40 -4.09
N TYR A 120 -14.24 -10.55 -4.11
CA TYR A 120 -15.13 -9.77 -4.96
C TYR A 120 -16.12 -8.96 -4.15
N ASP A 121 -15.93 -7.66 -4.13
CA ASP A 121 -16.75 -6.67 -3.42
C ASP A 121 -17.49 -5.78 -4.44
N GLN A 122 -18.48 -6.40 -5.11
CA GLN A 122 -19.20 -5.77 -6.21
C GLN A 122 -19.85 -4.44 -5.81
N ASP A 123 -20.52 -4.42 -4.66
CA ASP A 123 -21.27 -3.26 -4.18
C ASP A 123 -20.40 -2.33 -3.31
N GLY A 124 -19.21 -2.80 -2.92
CA GLY A 124 -18.25 -2.06 -2.10
C GLY A 124 -18.61 -2.00 -0.62
N GLU A 125 -19.46 -2.93 -0.15
CA GLU A 125 -19.90 -2.96 1.25
C GLU A 125 -18.77 -3.32 2.21
N TYR A 126 -17.96 -4.31 1.83
CA TYR A 126 -16.83 -4.70 2.64
C TYR A 126 -15.74 -3.61 2.65
N GLY A 127 -15.43 -3.04 1.48
CA GLY A 127 -14.49 -1.92 1.37
C GLY A 127 -14.95 -0.71 2.18
N PHE A 128 -16.26 -0.41 2.17
CA PHE A 128 -16.83 0.66 2.99
C PHE A 128 -16.62 0.38 4.49
N SER A 129 -16.90 -0.84 4.94
CA SER A 129 -16.71 -1.25 6.34
C SER A 129 -15.22 -1.20 6.75
N LEU A 130 -14.31 -1.52 5.83
CA LEU A 130 -12.86 -1.42 6.01
C LEU A 130 -12.38 0.06 6.04
N GLY A 131 -13.20 0.99 5.57
CA GLY A 131 -12.89 2.41 5.46
C GLY A 131 -12.11 2.77 4.20
N VAL A 132 -12.28 1.98 3.13
CA VAL A 132 -11.69 2.25 1.81
C VAL A 132 -12.26 3.56 1.27
N SER A 133 -11.37 4.49 0.92
CA SER A 133 -11.73 5.76 0.29
C SER A 133 -11.71 5.68 -1.25
N GLY A 134 -10.96 4.74 -1.80
CA GLY A 134 -10.82 4.51 -3.24
C GLY A 134 -9.82 3.39 -3.54
N ALA A 135 -9.54 3.18 -4.84
CA ALA A 135 -8.50 2.27 -5.29
C ALA A 135 -7.37 3.08 -5.98
N PRO A 136 -6.09 2.68 -5.83
CA PRO A 136 -5.62 1.57 -5.01
C PRO A 136 -5.43 1.94 -3.53
N GLU A 137 -5.66 0.99 -2.64
CA GLU A 137 -5.24 1.05 -1.23
C GLU A 137 -4.64 -0.30 -0.83
N THR A 138 -3.57 -0.29 -0.03
CA THR A 138 -2.93 -1.52 0.45
C THR A 138 -2.81 -1.50 1.96
N TYR A 139 -3.33 -2.54 2.60
CA TYR A 139 -3.31 -2.74 4.04
C TYR A 139 -2.31 -3.84 4.38
N LEU A 140 -1.46 -3.58 5.36
CA LEU A 140 -0.61 -4.61 5.95
C LEU A 140 -1.40 -5.31 7.05
N LEU A 141 -1.60 -6.60 6.86
CA LEU A 141 -2.30 -7.45 7.83
C LEU A 141 -1.25 -8.18 8.67
N LYS A 142 -1.43 -8.16 9.99
CA LYS A 142 -0.64 -8.93 10.94
C LYS A 142 -1.58 -9.70 11.88
N GLU A 143 -1.12 -10.79 12.42
CA GLU A 143 -1.79 -11.51 13.48
C GLU A 143 -1.83 -10.63 14.76
N ASP A 144 -2.98 -10.62 15.44
CA ASP A 144 -3.16 -9.91 16.73
C ASP A 144 -2.52 -10.68 17.88
#